data_16fdd113885cafabfc087a6962442121
#
_entry.id   16fdd113885cafabfc087a6962442121
#
_cell.length_a   1.000
_cell.length_b   1.000
_cell.length_c   1.000
_cell.angle_alpha   90.00
_cell.angle_beta   90.00
_cell.angle_gamma   90.00
#
_symmetry.space_group_name_H-M   'P 1'
#
loop_
_entity.id
_entity.type
_entity.pdbx_description
1 polymer ?
#
loop_
_entity_poly.entity_id
_entity_poly.type
_entity_poly.pdbx_seq_one_letter_code
_entity_poly.pdbx_strand_id
1 'polypeptide(L)'
;GYKLVTATSKPEIYAVKIMEHFGLAEYFDLIAGSSFDETRTEKYEVIEYAIEKLGIGDRSSILMVGDRWHDVSGAKAAGMDCVAVLYGYGDRTELEGANYFASSPIEVADVIESF
;
A
#
# COMPACT_ATOMS: atom_id res chain seq x y z
N GLY A 1 3.43 -16.68 7.42
CA GLY A 1 3.84 -15.76 6.40
C GLY A 1 3.03 -14.50 6.33
N TYR A 2 3.50 -13.59 5.53
CA TYR A 2 2.85 -12.31 5.31
C TYR A 2 1.88 -12.38 4.14
N LYS A 3 0.81 -11.60 4.21
CA LYS A 3 -0.03 -11.35 3.05
C LYS A 3 0.49 -10.13 2.33
N LEU A 4 0.56 -10.20 1.01
CA LEU A 4 1.05 -9.13 0.17
C LEU A 4 -0.09 -8.62 -0.70
N VAL A 5 -0.35 -7.31 -0.66
CA VAL A 5 -1.51 -6.70 -1.29
C VAL A 5 -1.09 -5.40 -1.96
N THR A 6 -1.62 -5.11 -3.14
CA THR A 6 -1.47 -3.77 -3.72
C THR A 6 -2.60 -2.86 -3.26
N ALA A 7 -2.32 -1.57 -3.16
CA ALA A 7 -3.33 -0.54 -2.94
C ALA A 7 -2.95 0.65 -3.83
N THR A 8 -3.36 0.61 -5.08
CA THR A 8 -2.98 1.60 -6.08
C THR A 8 -4.16 2.49 -6.45
N SER A 9 -3.86 3.74 -6.80
CA SER A 9 -4.88 4.66 -7.33
C SER A 9 -5.25 4.36 -8.78
N LYS A 10 -4.48 3.50 -9.47
CA LYS A 10 -4.84 3.04 -10.81
C LYS A 10 -6.14 2.23 -10.76
N PRO A 11 -6.95 2.27 -11.82
CA PRO A 11 -8.10 1.36 -11.92
C PRO A 11 -7.66 -0.10 -11.76
N GLU A 12 -8.37 -0.82 -10.95
CA GLU A 12 -7.99 -2.19 -10.57
C GLU A 12 -7.79 -3.11 -11.78
N ILE A 13 -8.64 -2.98 -12.80
CA ILE A 13 -8.55 -3.82 -13.99
C ILE A 13 -7.20 -3.63 -14.71
N TYR A 14 -6.68 -2.40 -14.73
CA TYR A 14 -5.38 -2.13 -15.33
C TYR A 14 -4.25 -2.59 -14.44
N ALA A 15 -4.40 -2.43 -13.11
CA ALA A 15 -3.41 -2.91 -12.17
C ALA A 15 -3.22 -4.43 -12.29
N VAL A 16 -4.33 -5.17 -12.39
CA VAL A 16 -4.28 -6.63 -12.58
C VAL A 16 -3.52 -6.97 -13.86
N LYS A 17 -3.83 -6.29 -14.97
CA LYS A 17 -3.16 -6.56 -16.25
C LYS A 17 -1.67 -6.28 -16.20
N ILE A 18 -1.27 -5.19 -15.55
CA ILE A 18 0.14 -4.82 -15.39
C ILE A 18 0.87 -5.89 -14.58
N MET A 19 0.28 -6.31 -13.46
CA MET A 19 0.89 -7.31 -12.59
C MET A 19 1.01 -8.66 -13.30
N GLU A 20 0.01 -9.04 -14.08
CA GLU A 20 0.05 -10.27 -14.88
C GLU A 20 1.12 -10.21 -15.96
N HIS A 21 1.22 -9.06 -16.64
CA HIS A 21 2.21 -8.87 -17.70
C HIS A 21 3.65 -9.06 -17.20
N PHE A 22 3.94 -8.57 -15.99
CA PHE A 22 5.28 -8.69 -15.41
C PHE A 22 5.48 -9.95 -14.58
N GLY A 23 4.50 -10.84 -14.54
CA GLY A 23 4.60 -12.09 -13.80
C GLY A 23 4.60 -11.91 -12.29
N LEU A 24 4.02 -10.81 -11.80
CA LEU A 24 4.01 -10.48 -10.37
C LEU A 24 2.70 -10.84 -9.68
N ALA A 25 1.61 -11.03 -10.45
CA ALA A 25 0.28 -11.25 -9.88
C ALA A 25 0.22 -12.44 -8.93
N GLU A 26 0.98 -13.49 -9.22
CA GLU A 26 0.97 -14.73 -8.42
C GLU A 26 1.53 -14.53 -7.00
N TYR A 27 2.31 -13.46 -6.78
CA TYR A 27 2.90 -13.19 -5.46
C TYR A 27 1.97 -12.40 -4.54
N PHE A 28 0.85 -11.90 -5.06
CA PHE A 28 -0.06 -11.05 -4.30
C PHE A 28 -1.33 -11.81 -3.92
N ASP A 29 -1.75 -11.67 -2.67
CA ASP A 29 -2.99 -12.25 -2.16
C ASP A 29 -4.20 -11.48 -2.69
N LEU A 30 -4.03 -10.20 -3.00
CA LEU A 30 -5.07 -9.35 -3.55
C LEU A 30 -4.41 -8.21 -4.33
N ILE A 31 -4.96 -7.89 -5.50
CA ILE A 31 -4.56 -6.71 -6.27
C ILE A 31 -5.72 -5.74 -6.20
N ALA A 32 -5.64 -4.76 -5.30
CA ALA A 32 -6.67 -3.75 -5.10
C ALA A 32 -6.29 -2.46 -5.80
N GLY A 33 -7.25 -1.86 -6.47
CA GLY A 33 -7.08 -0.58 -7.15
C GLY A 33 -8.38 0.22 -7.10
N SER A 34 -8.40 1.36 -7.78
CA SER A 34 -9.60 2.19 -7.84
C SER A 34 -10.68 1.55 -8.72
N SER A 35 -11.92 1.99 -8.55
CA SER A 35 -13.03 1.54 -9.37
C SER A 35 -13.31 2.54 -10.50
N PHE A 36 -13.87 2.04 -11.62
CA PHE A 36 -14.27 2.91 -12.73
C PHE A 36 -15.51 3.75 -12.42
N ASP A 37 -16.36 3.29 -11.51
CA ASP A 37 -17.61 3.97 -11.16
C ASP A 37 -17.42 5.06 -10.11
N GLU A 38 -16.17 5.38 -9.78
CA GLU A 38 -15.78 6.43 -8.84
C GLU A 38 -16.25 6.21 -7.39
N THR A 39 -16.69 4.99 -7.06
CA THR A 39 -17.05 4.66 -5.67
C THR A 39 -15.82 4.37 -4.81
N ARG A 40 -14.68 4.14 -5.44
CA ARG A 40 -13.42 3.85 -4.77
C ARG A 40 -12.28 4.51 -5.55
N THR A 41 -11.92 5.75 -5.18
CA THR A 41 -10.89 6.53 -5.91
C THR A 41 -9.76 7.01 -5.02
N GLU A 42 -10.06 7.38 -3.77
CA GLU A 42 -9.06 7.85 -2.84
C GLU A 42 -8.22 6.68 -2.31
N LYS A 43 -6.96 6.94 -2.01
CA LYS A 43 -6.04 5.90 -1.51
C LYS A 43 -6.64 5.18 -0.30
N TYR A 44 -7.21 5.92 0.65
CA TYR A 44 -7.75 5.29 1.85
C TYR A 44 -8.95 4.39 1.52
N GLU A 45 -9.72 4.72 0.50
CA GLU A 45 -10.85 3.90 0.07
C GLU A 45 -10.38 2.56 -0.50
N VAL A 46 -9.28 2.59 -1.26
CA VAL A 46 -8.66 1.37 -1.81
C VAL A 46 -8.11 0.51 -0.66
N ILE A 47 -7.48 1.14 0.33
CA ILE A 47 -6.95 0.44 1.51
C ILE A 47 -8.09 -0.22 2.28
N GLU A 48 -9.18 0.52 2.55
CA GLU A 48 -10.34 -0.01 3.27
C GLU A 48 -10.97 -1.18 2.53
N TYR A 49 -11.09 -1.07 1.21
CA TYR A 49 -11.59 -2.15 0.37
C TYR A 49 -10.73 -3.41 0.50
N ALA A 50 -9.41 -3.25 0.47
CA ALA A 50 -8.49 -4.38 0.60
C ALA A 50 -8.61 -5.05 1.98
N ILE A 51 -8.72 -4.26 3.04
CA ILE A 51 -8.89 -4.76 4.41
C ILE A 51 -10.19 -5.58 4.51
N GLU A 52 -11.27 -5.05 3.96
CA GLU A 52 -12.56 -5.73 3.97
C GLU A 52 -12.51 -7.05 3.19
N LYS A 53 -11.93 -7.02 1.99
CA LYS A 53 -11.82 -8.22 1.14
C LYS A 53 -11.01 -9.33 1.81
N LEU A 54 -9.98 -8.98 2.55
CA LEU A 54 -9.12 -9.96 3.22
C LEU A 54 -9.63 -10.33 4.61
N GLY A 55 -10.66 -9.65 5.12
CA GLY A 55 -11.23 -9.94 6.42
C GLY A 55 -10.28 -9.66 7.58
N ILE A 56 -9.42 -8.66 7.46
CA ILE A 56 -8.45 -8.32 8.51
C ILE A 56 -9.15 -7.49 9.57
N GLY A 57 -9.14 -7.99 10.82
CA GLY A 57 -9.76 -7.28 11.93
C GLY A 57 -8.81 -6.38 12.71
N ASP A 58 -7.52 -6.72 12.75
CA ASP A 58 -6.52 -6.00 13.54
C ASP A 58 -5.64 -5.15 12.63
N ARG A 59 -5.91 -3.83 12.61
CA ARG A 59 -5.17 -2.90 11.75
C ARG A 59 -3.75 -2.65 12.23
N SER A 60 -3.44 -2.96 13.49
CA SER A 60 -2.06 -2.85 13.99
C SER A 60 -1.12 -3.87 13.36
N SER A 61 -1.68 -4.90 12.72
CA SER A 61 -0.91 -5.92 12.00
C SER A 61 -0.67 -5.57 10.53
N ILE A 62 -1.12 -4.41 10.06
CA ILE A 62 -1.03 -3.99 8.66
C ILE A 62 -0.02 -2.87 8.53
N LEU A 63 0.86 -2.99 7.53
CA LEU A 63 1.85 -1.97 7.23
C LEU A 63 1.70 -1.52 5.78
N MET A 64 1.51 -0.20 5.58
CA MET A 64 1.51 0.40 4.25
C MET A 64 2.95 0.68 3.83
N VAL A 65 3.28 0.37 2.58
CA VAL A 65 4.57 0.73 1.98
C VAL A 65 4.26 1.70 0.83
N GLY A 66 4.78 2.91 0.89
CA GLY A 66 4.48 3.90 -0.14
C GLY A 66 5.55 4.94 -0.34
N ASP A 67 5.47 5.65 -1.46
CA ASP A 67 6.46 6.65 -1.87
C ASP A 67 5.85 8.04 -2.14
N ARG A 68 4.56 8.20 -1.89
CA ARG A 68 3.87 9.48 -2.11
C ARG A 68 3.05 9.86 -0.87
N TRP A 69 2.74 11.18 -0.78
CA TRP A 69 1.99 11.72 0.36
C TRP A 69 0.62 11.04 0.55
N HIS A 70 -0.05 10.65 -0.53
CA HIS A 70 -1.36 10.04 -0.42
C HIS A 70 -1.30 8.61 0.13
N ASP A 71 -0.16 7.93 0.02
CA ASP A 71 0.05 6.64 0.69
C ASP A 71 0.10 6.84 2.20
N VAL A 72 0.84 7.85 2.64
CA VAL A 72 0.97 8.18 4.07
C VAL A 72 -0.37 8.62 4.65
N SER A 73 -1.05 9.57 3.99
CA SER A 73 -2.32 10.08 4.47
C SER A 73 -3.42 9.02 4.42
N GLY A 74 -3.42 8.17 3.39
CA GLY A 74 -4.38 7.08 3.28
C GLY A 74 -4.22 6.05 4.39
N ALA A 75 -2.98 5.67 4.70
CA ALA A 75 -2.71 4.75 5.81
C ALA A 75 -3.16 5.35 7.15
N LYS A 76 -2.87 6.63 7.37
CA LYS A 76 -3.27 7.32 8.59
C LYS A 76 -4.79 7.37 8.72
N ALA A 77 -5.50 7.68 7.63
CA ALA A 77 -6.96 7.70 7.62
C ALA A 77 -7.54 6.30 7.89
N ALA A 78 -6.87 5.25 7.46
CA ALA A 78 -7.28 3.87 7.70
C ALA A 78 -6.84 3.35 9.06
N GLY A 79 -6.10 4.12 9.85
CA GLY A 79 -5.67 3.73 11.19
C GLY A 79 -4.57 2.68 11.22
N MET A 80 -3.67 2.71 10.23
CA MET A 80 -2.57 1.76 10.14
C MET A 80 -1.23 2.48 9.97
N ASP A 81 -0.15 1.79 10.28
CA ASP A 81 1.20 2.34 10.14
C ASP A 81 1.66 2.34 8.69
N CYS A 82 2.61 3.24 8.40
CA CYS A 82 3.17 3.39 7.06
C CYS A 82 4.69 3.49 7.12
N VAL A 83 5.38 2.76 6.27
CA VAL A 83 6.78 2.98 5.97
C VAL A 83 6.87 3.72 4.63
N ALA A 84 7.53 4.88 4.65
CA ALA A 84 7.75 5.68 3.46
C ALA A 84 9.09 5.32 2.85
N VAL A 85 9.10 5.02 1.55
CA VAL A 85 10.33 4.69 0.85
C VAL A 85 10.88 5.96 0.20
N LEU A 86 12.17 6.21 0.41
CA LEU A 86 12.83 7.45 -0.03
C LEU A 86 13.47 7.33 -1.41
N TYR A 87 13.41 6.15 -2.01
CA TYR A 87 13.96 5.90 -3.34
C TYR A 87 12.88 5.96 -4.44
N GLY A 88 11.66 6.37 -4.10
CA GLY A 88 10.57 6.58 -5.05
C GLY A 88 10.43 8.03 -5.47
N TYR A 89 9.21 8.46 -5.79
CA TYR A 89 8.95 9.80 -6.32
C TYR A 89 8.87 10.88 -5.24
N GLY A 90 8.42 10.54 -4.03
CA GLY A 90 8.25 11.53 -2.97
C GLY A 90 9.55 11.78 -2.23
N ASP A 91 9.72 13.01 -1.72
CA ASP A 91 10.85 13.34 -0.85
C ASP A 91 10.43 13.22 0.62
N ARG A 92 11.40 13.40 1.52
CA ARG A 92 11.16 13.26 2.95
C ARG A 92 10.15 14.28 3.48
N THR A 93 10.11 15.47 2.90
CA THR A 93 9.15 16.50 3.30
C THR A 93 7.73 16.10 2.92
N GLU A 94 7.54 15.61 1.70
CA GLU A 94 6.24 15.12 1.24
C GLU A 94 5.75 13.94 2.10
N LEU A 95 6.67 13.11 2.55
CA LEU A 95 6.38 11.86 3.28
C LEU A 95 6.36 12.04 4.80
N GLU A 96 6.44 13.27 5.27
CA GLU A 96 6.35 13.57 6.69
C GLU A 96 5.04 13.02 7.27
N GLY A 97 5.12 12.41 8.43
CA GLY A 97 3.97 11.76 9.05
C GLY A 97 3.96 10.26 8.93
N ALA A 98 4.84 9.67 8.11
CA ALA A 98 5.01 8.22 8.10
C ALA A 98 5.63 7.75 9.42
N ASN A 99 5.31 6.55 9.82
CA ASN A 99 5.82 5.96 11.06
C ASN A 99 7.28 5.53 10.92
N TYR A 100 7.66 5.11 9.72
CA TYR A 100 9.01 4.61 9.42
C TYR A 100 9.46 5.16 8.08
N PHE A 101 10.78 5.22 7.88
CA PHE A 101 11.40 5.61 6.62
C PHE A 101 12.40 4.55 6.18
N ALA A 102 12.47 4.27 4.88
CA ALA A 102 13.40 3.29 4.33
C ALA A 102 14.05 3.87 3.08
N SER A 103 15.37 3.78 2.99
CA SER A 103 16.15 4.29 1.86
C SER A 103 16.46 3.20 0.83
N SER A 104 16.12 1.95 1.11
CA SER A 104 16.36 0.82 0.20
C SER A 104 15.33 -0.29 0.46
N PRO A 105 15.15 -1.21 -0.50
CA PRO A 105 14.28 -2.37 -0.28
C PRO A 105 14.69 -3.23 0.91
N ILE A 106 16.00 -3.32 1.20
CA ILE A 106 16.49 -4.08 2.36
C ILE A 106 16.00 -3.44 3.65
N GLU A 107 16.01 -2.10 3.74
CA GLU A 107 15.50 -1.40 4.91
C GLU A 107 13.99 -1.59 5.08
N VAL A 108 13.24 -1.69 3.98
CA VAL A 108 11.81 -2.03 4.04
C VAL A 108 11.63 -3.40 4.68
N ALA A 109 12.42 -4.39 4.26
CA ALA A 109 12.35 -5.73 4.83
C ALA A 109 12.66 -5.71 6.34
N ASP A 110 13.66 -4.91 6.75
CA ASP A 110 14.00 -4.77 8.17
C ASP A 110 12.84 -4.20 8.98
N VAL A 111 12.14 -3.20 8.43
CA VAL A 111 10.96 -2.62 9.09
C VAL A 111 9.87 -3.67 9.22
N ILE A 112 9.60 -4.43 8.16
CA ILE A 112 8.57 -5.48 8.17
C ILE A 112 8.88 -6.52 9.24
N GLU A 113 10.13 -6.96 9.35
CA GLU A 113 10.52 -7.97 10.32
C GLU A 113 10.40 -7.49 11.77
N SER A 114 10.63 -6.20 12.01
CA SER A 114 10.53 -5.62 13.35
C SER A 114 9.14 -5.09 13.71
N PHE A 115 8.26 -5.03 12.73
CA PHE A 115 6.92 -4.46 12.86
C PHE A 115 5.94 -5.33 13.68
#